data_2e8542a3bbadd95c5d7b087736134650
#
_entry.id   2e8542a3bbadd95c5d7b087736134650
#
_cell.length_a   1.000
_cell.length_b   1.000
_cell.length_c   1.000
_cell.angle_alpha   90.00
_cell.angle_beta   90.00
_cell.angle_gamma   90.00
#
_symmetry.space_group_name_H-M   'P 1'
#
loop_
_entity.id
_entity.type
_entity.pdbx_description
1 polymer ?
#
loop_
_entity_poly.entity_id
_entity_poly.type
_entity_poly.pdbx_seq_one_letter_code
_entity_poly.pdbx_strand_id
1 'polypeptide(L)'
;MKKLAAYAAIGLGAVAYNVATEANRDQSGAIVDAGSVDAFTIRMGDCFNNTGSLGTGEAGEVSSLPGVPCSEPHDNEVYAVFDVNMAEFPGDEVMSEHAFDVCLDRFEGFVGLAYEDSILDITALYPSSESWGQHNDREVVCAIYDMNGERRTGTARDSGV
;
A
#
# COMPACT_ATOMS: atom_id res chain seq x y z
N MET A 1 -1.00 44.10 -21.29
CA MET A 1 -2.16 43.32 -20.79
C MET A 1 -2.30 41.90 -21.33
N LYS A 2 -1.62 41.51 -22.43
CA LYS A 2 -1.68 40.13 -22.95
C LYS A 2 -0.80 39.08 -22.22
N LYS A 3 0.13 39.53 -21.39
CA LYS A 3 1.05 38.63 -20.67
C LYS A 3 0.50 38.08 -19.34
N LEU A 4 -0.49 38.73 -18.75
CA LEU A 4 -1.11 38.30 -17.49
C LEU A 4 -2.10 37.12 -17.65
N ALA A 5 -2.76 37.04 -18.82
CA ALA A 5 -3.71 35.95 -19.09
C ALA A 5 -3.03 34.58 -19.30
N ALA A 6 -1.78 34.60 -19.83
CA ALA A 6 -1.03 33.34 -20.02
C ALA A 6 -0.52 32.74 -18.71
N TYR A 7 -0.20 33.57 -17.71
CA TYR A 7 0.24 33.09 -16.40
C TYR A 7 -0.89 32.51 -15.55
N ALA A 8 -2.09 33.05 -15.67
CA ALA A 8 -3.26 32.51 -14.96
C ALA A 8 -3.69 31.13 -15.50
N ALA A 9 -3.57 30.90 -16.81
CA ALA A 9 -3.88 29.59 -17.40
C ALA A 9 -2.86 28.50 -17.02
N ILE A 10 -1.59 28.84 -16.89
CA ILE A 10 -0.53 27.92 -16.47
C ILE A 10 -0.69 27.56 -14.96
N GLY A 11 -1.06 28.53 -14.14
CA GLY A 11 -1.31 28.30 -12.71
C GLY A 11 -2.50 27.39 -12.44
N LEU A 12 -3.56 27.52 -13.21
CA LEU A 12 -4.74 26.64 -13.10
C LEU A 12 -4.47 25.21 -13.62
N GLY A 13 -3.66 25.08 -14.65
CA GLY A 13 -3.24 23.77 -15.15
C GLY A 13 -2.32 23.02 -14.18
N ALA A 14 -1.43 23.72 -13.48
CA ALA A 14 -0.53 23.13 -12.50
C ALA A 14 -1.28 22.67 -11.22
N VAL A 15 -2.35 23.37 -10.82
CA VAL A 15 -3.17 22.97 -9.67
C VAL A 15 -4.03 21.74 -10.01
N ALA A 16 -4.49 21.61 -11.25
CA ALA A 16 -5.26 20.44 -11.69
C ALA A 16 -4.41 19.15 -11.76
N TYR A 17 -3.10 19.26 -11.94
CA TYR A 17 -2.19 18.10 -11.99
C TYR A 17 -1.80 17.55 -10.60
N ASN A 18 -2.07 18.29 -9.52
CA ASN A 18 -1.74 17.87 -8.15
C ASN A 18 -2.94 17.35 -7.34
N VAL A 19 -4.11 17.28 -7.92
CA VAL A 19 -5.23 16.57 -7.31
C VAL A 19 -5.12 15.13 -7.79
N ALA A 20 -4.45 14.29 -7.01
CA ALA A 20 -4.52 12.85 -7.22
C ALA A 20 -6.01 12.47 -7.17
N THR A 21 -6.54 12.01 -8.30
CA THR A 21 -7.91 11.46 -8.33
C THR A 21 -7.91 10.18 -7.51
N GLU A 22 -8.98 9.97 -6.73
CA GLU A 22 -9.15 8.69 -6.02
C GLU A 22 -9.23 7.55 -7.03
N ALA A 23 -8.69 6.40 -6.65
CA ALA A 23 -8.81 5.17 -7.43
C ALA A 23 -10.27 4.74 -7.50
N ASN A 24 -10.74 4.36 -8.69
CA ASN A 24 -12.08 3.83 -8.86
C ASN A 24 -12.12 2.33 -8.59
N ARG A 25 -13.16 1.89 -7.89
CA ARG A 25 -13.42 0.48 -7.59
C ARG A 25 -14.70 0.01 -8.26
N ASP A 26 -14.72 -1.24 -8.67
CA ASP A 26 -15.92 -1.91 -9.15
C ASP A 26 -16.84 -2.38 -7.99
N GLN A 27 -17.93 -3.06 -8.32
CA GLN A 27 -18.88 -3.58 -7.32
C GLN A 27 -18.27 -4.67 -6.42
N SER A 28 -17.20 -5.33 -6.83
CA SER A 28 -16.47 -6.30 -6.01
C SER A 28 -15.50 -5.63 -5.03
N GLY A 29 -15.22 -4.35 -5.25
CA GLY A 29 -14.25 -3.54 -4.50
C GLY A 29 -12.85 -3.54 -5.11
N ALA A 30 -12.63 -4.21 -6.24
CA ALA A 30 -11.35 -4.20 -6.94
C ALA A 30 -11.09 -2.84 -7.60
N ILE A 31 -9.84 -2.38 -7.56
CA ILE A 31 -9.42 -1.16 -8.27
C ILE A 31 -9.46 -1.43 -9.78
N VAL A 32 -10.21 -0.59 -10.51
CA VAL A 32 -10.38 -0.68 -11.97
C VAL A 32 -9.77 0.50 -12.71
N ASP A 33 -9.62 1.65 -12.06
CA ASP A 33 -8.88 2.80 -12.58
C ASP A 33 -7.85 3.25 -11.54
N ALA A 34 -6.63 3.49 -12.00
CA ALA A 34 -5.53 3.93 -11.15
C ALA A 34 -5.81 5.29 -10.48
N GLY A 35 -5.37 5.45 -9.23
CA GLY A 35 -5.54 6.69 -8.48
C GLY A 35 -5.01 6.58 -7.06
N SER A 36 -5.28 7.59 -6.25
CA SER A 36 -4.94 7.59 -4.83
C SER A 36 -5.87 6.69 -4.04
N VAL A 37 -5.31 5.86 -3.17
CA VAL A 37 -6.04 5.07 -2.16
C VAL A 37 -5.59 5.55 -0.79
N ASP A 38 -6.54 5.95 0.05
CA ASP A 38 -6.27 6.29 1.45
C ASP A 38 -5.78 5.05 2.20
N ALA A 39 -4.70 5.20 2.99
CA ALA A 39 -4.06 4.08 3.69
C ALA A 39 -5.02 3.35 4.65
N PHE A 40 -6.02 4.05 5.20
CA PHE A 40 -7.05 3.46 6.06
C PHE A 40 -8.20 2.77 5.29
N THR A 41 -8.18 2.80 3.96
CA THR A 41 -9.23 2.20 3.12
C THR A 41 -8.69 1.13 2.17
N ILE A 42 -7.40 0.81 2.29
CA ILE A 42 -6.76 -0.24 1.51
C ILE A 42 -7.34 -1.62 1.89
N ARG A 43 -7.36 -2.56 0.95
CA ARG A 43 -8.02 -3.86 1.14
C ARG A 43 -7.16 -4.99 0.64
N MET A 44 -7.42 -6.17 1.17
CA MET A 44 -6.86 -7.39 0.60
C MET A 44 -7.22 -7.52 -0.88
N GLY A 45 -6.21 -7.76 -1.71
CA GLY A 45 -6.32 -7.83 -3.16
C GLY A 45 -6.09 -6.50 -3.88
N ASP A 46 -5.81 -5.41 -3.17
CA ASP A 46 -5.40 -4.16 -3.79
C ASP A 46 -3.94 -4.24 -4.26
N CYS A 47 -3.69 -3.69 -5.45
CA CYS A 47 -2.35 -3.52 -5.99
C CYS A 47 -1.98 -2.03 -6.02
N PHE A 48 -0.72 -1.72 -5.70
CA PHE A 48 -0.25 -0.33 -5.64
C PHE A 48 1.23 -0.21 -5.98
N ASN A 49 1.63 0.99 -6.35
CA ASN A 49 3.03 1.30 -6.64
C ASN A 49 3.73 1.93 -5.44
N ASN A 50 5.05 1.82 -5.41
CA ASN A 50 5.87 2.43 -4.38
C ASN A 50 5.72 3.96 -4.37
N THR A 51 5.76 4.53 -3.16
CA THR A 51 5.95 5.97 -2.92
C THR A 51 7.35 6.18 -2.35
N GLY A 52 7.78 7.44 -2.19
CA GLY A 52 9.13 7.77 -1.73
C GLY A 52 9.56 7.11 -0.40
N SER A 53 8.63 6.67 0.44
CA SER A 53 8.91 5.97 1.71
C SER A 53 8.83 4.45 1.58
N LEU A 54 7.96 3.94 0.70
CA LEU A 54 7.81 2.51 0.44
C LEU A 54 8.81 2.05 -0.61
N GLY A 55 9.54 0.98 -0.32
CA GLY A 55 10.56 0.42 -1.22
C GLY A 55 11.97 0.95 -0.96
N THR A 56 12.17 1.89 -0.03
CA THR A 56 13.50 2.38 0.37
C THR A 56 14.07 1.68 1.61
N GLY A 57 13.24 0.88 2.30
CA GLY A 57 13.58 0.26 3.58
C GLY A 57 13.65 1.25 4.75
N GLU A 58 13.27 2.50 4.54
CA GLU A 58 13.15 3.50 5.61
C GLU A 58 11.73 3.53 6.15
N ALA A 59 11.57 3.52 7.47
CA ALA A 59 10.29 3.71 8.11
C ALA A 59 9.76 5.13 7.84
N GLY A 60 8.54 5.23 7.32
CA GLY A 60 7.89 6.50 7.03
C GLY A 60 6.37 6.40 7.16
N GLU A 61 5.74 7.52 7.49
CA GLU A 61 4.28 7.58 7.54
C GLU A 61 3.70 7.62 6.12
N VAL A 62 2.68 6.82 5.90
CA VAL A 62 1.96 6.71 4.63
C VAL A 62 0.51 7.09 4.86
N SER A 63 0.04 8.14 4.23
CA SER A 63 -1.36 8.56 4.27
C SER A 63 -2.17 8.09 3.06
N SER A 64 -1.50 7.88 1.94
CA SER A 64 -2.11 7.38 0.72
C SER A 64 -1.12 6.63 -0.16
N LEU A 65 -1.64 5.75 -0.98
CA LEU A 65 -0.90 4.86 -1.89
C LEU A 65 -1.37 5.05 -3.33
N PRO A 66 -0.47 4.97 -4.33
CA PRO A 66 -0.85 4.97 -5.74
C PRO A 66 -1.45 3.61 -6.12
N GLY A 67 -2.76 3.45 -5.91
CA GLY A 67 -3.49 2.23 -6.28
C GLY A 67 -3.58 2.06 -7.79
N VAL A 68 -3.45 0.82 -8.25
CA VAL A 68 -3.57 0.46 -9.66
C VAL A 68 -4.36 -0.85 -9.80
N PRO A 69 -5.02 -1.09 -10.93
CA PRO A 69 -5.57 -2.41 -11.23
C PRO A 69 -4.48 -3.48 -11.18
N CYS A 70 -4.72 -4.62 -10.52
CA CYS A 70 -3.73 -5.72 -10.49
C CYS A 70 -3.44 -6.33 -11.87
N SER A 71 -4.28 -6.07 -12.86
CA SER A 71 -4.02 -6.42 -14.27
C SER A 71 -2.95 -5.55 -14.93
N GLU A 72 -2.55 -4.45 -14.29
CA GLU A 72 -1.47 -3.57 -14.74
C GLU A 72 -0.17 -3.86 -13.97
N PRO A 73 1.00 -3.46 -14.50
CA PRO A 73 2.26 -3.60 -13.78
C PRO A 73 2.24 -2.81 -12.45
N HIS A 74 2.50 -3.50 -11.34
CA HIS A 74 2.50 -2.94 -10.00
C HIS A 74 3.69 -3.44 -9.16
N ASP A 75 4.04 -2.66 -8.15
CA ASP A 75 5.16 -3.00 -7.25
C ASP A 75 4.71 -3.91 -6.11
N ASN A 76 3.50 -3.68 -5.56
CA ASN A 76 3.01 -4.36 -4.36
C ASN A 76 1.58 -4.89 -4.53
N GLU A 77 1.27 -5.99 -3.82
CA GLU A 77 -0.09 -6.53 -3.68
C GLU A 77 -0.40 -6.81 -2.22
N VAL A 78 -1.57 -6.33 -1.76
CA VAL A 78 -2.06 -6.59 -0.40
C VAL A 78 -2.61 -8.01 -0.31
N TYR A 79 -2.02 -8.84 0.54
CA TYR A 79 -2.44 -10.23 0.70
C TYR A 79 -3.14 -10.54 2.03
N ALA A 80 -2.99 -9.67 3.04
CA ALA A 80 -3.72 -9.80 4.30
C ALA A 80 -3.94 -8.43 4.94
N VAL A 81 -5.04 -8.32 5.68
CA VAL A 81 -5.38 -7.16 6.51
C VAL A 81 -5.96 -7.69 7.82
N PHE A 82 -5.57 -7.13 8.96
CA PHE A 82 -6.05 -7.54 10.27
C PHE A 82 -5.88 -6.44 11.32
N ASP A 83 -6.69 -6.50 12.38
CA ASP A 83 -6.59 -5.60 13.52
C ASP A 83 -5.69 -6.19 14.61
N VAL A 84 -4.82 -5.36 15.18
CA VAL A 84 -4.02 -5.71 16.36
C VAL A 84 -4.89 -5.66 17.60
N ASN A 85 -4.93 -6.75 18.36
CA ASN A 85 -5.67 -6.85 19.61
C ASN A 85 -4.76 -6.54 20.82
N MET A 86 -4.34 -5.30 20.94
CA MET A 86 -3.57 -4.79 22.08
C MET A 86 -4.32 -3.61 22.71
N ALA A 87 -4.30 -3.51 24.05
CA ALA A 87 -5.00 -2.45 24.77
C ALA A 87 -4.29 -1.09 24.63
N GLU A 88 -2.96 -1.10 24.62
CA GLU A 88 -2.11 0.07 24.52
C GLU A 88 -1.12 -0.09 23.37
N PHE A 89 -0.63 1.03 22.82
CA PHE A 89 0.41 1.03 21.80
C PHE A 89 1.71 0.47 22.40
N PRO A 90 2.28 -0.62 21.83
CA PRO A 90 3.43 -1.31 22.44
C PRO A 90 4.77 -0.63 22.17
N GLY A 91 4.80 0.40 21.33
CA GLY A 91 5.99 1.02 20.77
C GLY A 91 6.29 0.54 19.34
N ASP A 92 7.01 1.36 18.58
CA ASP A 92 7.21 1.16 17.13
C ASP A 92 7.97 -0.16 16.83
N GLU A 93 9.00 -0.49 17.62
CA GLU A 93 9.78 -1.71 17.44
C GLU A 93 8.91 -2.97 17.63
N VAL A 94 8.17 -3.04 18.74
CA VAL A 94 7.30 -4.19 19.04
C VAL A 94 6.16 -4.29 18.04
N MET A 95 5.61 -3.14 17.59
CA MET A 95 4.54 -3.11 16.58
C MET A 95 5.04 -3.63 15.24
N SER A 96 6.23 -3.19 14.79
CA SER A 96 6.81 -3.62 13.52
C SER A 96 7.15 -5.11 13.51
N GLU A 97 7.72 -5.63 14.60
CA GLU A 97 8.01 -7.07 14.75
C GLU A 97 6.72 -7.89 14.72
N HIS A 98 5.70 -7.48 15.50
CA HIS A 98 4.41 -8.17 15.52
C HIS A 98 3.73 -8.17 14.15
N ALA A 99 3.73 -7.03 13.46
CA ALA A 99 3.17 -6.91 12.11
C ALA A 99 3.87 -7.87 11.14
N PHE A 100 5.20 -7.90 11.15
CA PHE A 100 5.98 -8.77 10.27
C PHE A 100 5.71 -10.25 10.56
N ASP A 101 5.74 -10.67 11.83
CA ASP A 101 5.49 -12.06 12.23
C ASP A 101 4.12 -12.57 11.75
N VAL A 102 3.06 -11.77 11.95
CA VAL A 102 1.71 -12.14 11.51
C VAL A 102 1.59 -12.14 9.98
N CYS A 103 2.26 -11.21 9.30
CA CYS A 103 2.31 -11.21 7.84
C CYS A 103 3.03 -12.45 7.31
N LEU A 104 4.15 -12.82 7.92
CA LEU A 104 4.93 -14.02 7.58
C LEU A 104 4.09 -15.30 7.72
N ASP A 105 3.36 -15.45 8.82
CA ASP A 105 2.49 -16.60 9.06
C ASP A 105 1.39 -16.79 7.99
N ARG A 106 1.01 -15.71 7.31
CA ARG A 106 -0.04 -15.72 6.28
C ARG A 106 0.49 -15.84 4.86
N PHE A 107 1.79 -15.68 4.67
CA PHE A 107 2.44 -15.61 3.35
C PHE A 107 2.24 -16.89 2.54
N GLU A 108 2.61 -18.05 3.09
CA GLU A 108 2.51 -19.33 2.39
C GLU A 108 1.07 -19.66 1.99
N GLY A 109 0.11 -19.37 2.88
CA GLY A 109 -1.32 -19.57 2.59
C GLY A 109 -1.86 -18.71 1.44
N PHE A 110 -1.20 -17.60 1.12
CA PHE A 110 -1.57 -16.75 0.00
C PHE A 110 -0.79 -17.09 -1.26
N VAL A 111 0.52 -17.18 -1.18
CA VAL A 111 1.41 -17.38 -2.34
C VAL A 111 1.43 -18.84 -2.82
N GLY A 112 1.23 -19.80 -1.91
CA GLY A 112 1.32 -21.23 -2.18
C GLY A 112 2.75 -21.76 -2.18
N LEU A 113 3.71 -21.00 -1.63
CA LEU A 113 5.10 -21.37 -1.47
C LEU A 113 5.62 -20.80 -0.15
N ALA A 114 6.51 -21.52 0.53
CA ALA A 114 7.15 -21.03 1.75
C ALA A 114 7.95 -19.75 1.48
N TYR A 115 7.95 -18.84 2.45
CA TYR A 115 8.61 -17.52 2.30
C TYR A 115 10.09 -17.65 1.91
N GLU A 116 10.80 -18.58 2.53
CA GLU A 116 12.24 -18.81 2.32
C GLU A 116 12.57 -19.31 0.91
N ASP A 117 11.60 -19.89 0.22
CA ASP A 117 11.75 -20.44 -1.13
C ASP A 117 11.22 -19.48 -2.22
N SER A 118 10.57 -18.38 -1.81
CA SER A 118 9.93 -17.41 -2.70
C SER A 118 10.88 -16.32 -3.16
N ILE A 119 10.61 -15.75 -4.34
CA ILE A 119 11.25 -14.52 -4.83
C ILE A 119 10.54 -13.26 -4.30
N LEU A 120 9.42 -13.44 -3.60
CA LEU A 120 8.65 -12.35 -3.02
C LEU A 120 9.09 -12.08 -1.59
N ASP A 121 9.06 -10.81 -1.22
CA ASP A 121 9.32 -10.33 0.13
C ASP A 121 8.08 -9.62 0.68
N ILE A 122 8.08 -9.35 1.97
CA ILE A 122 6.97 -8.78 2.73
C ILE A 122 7.26 -7.32 3.07
N THR A 123 6.28 -6.47 2.88
CA THR A 123 6.21 -5.16 3.51
C THR A 123 4.91 -5.05 4.31
N ALA A 124 4.94 -4.30 5.42
CA ALA A 124 3.77 -4.09 6.26
C ALA A 124 3.53 -2.59 6.50
N LEU A 125 2.26 -2.19 6.42
CA LEU A 125 1.79 -0.93 7.00
C LEU A 125 1.18 -1.28 8.35
N TYR A 126 1.49 -0.49 9.36
CA TYR A 126 1.03 -0.75 10.73
C TYR A 126 0.81 0.58 11.47
N PRO A 127 0.01 0.59 12.55
CA PRO A 127 -0.28 1.79 13.31
C PRO A 127 0.98 2.47 13.86
N SER A 128 1.07 3.78 13.69
CA SER A 128 2.01 4.62 14.44
C SER A 128 1.43 4.98 15.82
N SER A 129 2.25 5.51 16.72
CA SER A 129 1.75 6.02 18.00
C SER A 129 0.71 7.14 17.81
N GLU A 130 0.85 7.93 16.75
CA GLU A 130 -0.08 9.00 16.42
C GLU A 130 -1.41 8.46 15.88
N SER A 131 -1.39 7.59 14.88
CA SER A 131 -2.62 7.00 14.31
C SER A 131 -3.37 6.15 15.34
N TRP A 132 -2.63 5.41 16.17
CA TRP A 132 -3.20 4.68 17.31
C TRP A 132 -3.99 5.56 18.28
N GLY A 133 -3.40 6.71 18.68
CA GLY A 133 -4.01 7.62 19.64
C GLY A 133 -5.10 8.51 19.05
N GLN A 134 -4.90 9.03 17.84
CA GLN A 134 -5.80 10.04 17.24
C GLN A 134 -6.93 9.43 16.41
N HIS A 135 -6.64 8.32 15.70
CA HIS A 135 -7.58 7.69 14.78
C HIS A 135 -8.11 6.33 15.26
N ASN A 136 -7.69 5.89 16.45
CA ASN A 136 -7.99 4.54 16.96
C ASN A 136 -7.58 3.44 15.96
N ASP A 137 -6.50 3.70 15.23
CA ASP A 137 -5.96 2.79 14.23
C ASP A 137 -5.40 1.53 14.89
N ARG A 138 -5.79 0.38 14.38
CA ARG A 138 -5.35 -0.95 14.84
C ARG A 138 -5.00 -1.84 13.66
N GLU A 139 -5.17 -1.32 12.44
CA GLU A 139 -5.04 -2.12 11.23
C GLU A 139 -3.60 -2.33 10.83
N VAL A 140 -3.27 -3.59 10.53
CA VAL A 140 -2.03 -3.97 9.86
C VAL A 140 -2.37 -4.48 8.48
N VAL A 141 -1.66 -3.95 7.49
CA VAL A 141 -1.78 -4.33 6.09
C VAL A 141 -0.50 -5.05 5.67
N CYS A 142 -0.63 -6.30 5.25
CA CYS A 142 0.47 -7.08 4.72
C CYS A 142 0.47 -6.99 3.20
N ALA A 143 1.58 -6.57 2.61
CA ALA A 143 1.76 -6.55 1.17
C ALA A 143 3.03 -7.31 0.77
N ILE A 144 3.04 -7.82 -0.45
CA ILE A 144 4.18 -8.51 -1.06
C ILE A 144 4.72 -7.70 -2.23
N TYR A 145 6.03 -7.84 -2.45
CA TYR A 145 6.74 -7.25 -3.58
C TYR A 145 7.84 -8.19 -4.08
N ASP A 146 8.32 -7.99 -5.30
CA ASP A 146 9.44 -8.75 -5.86
C ASP A 146 10.77 -8.26 -5.30
N MET A 147 11.61 -9.15 -4.73
CA MET A 147 12.91 -8.81 -4.13
C MET A 147 13.90 -8.19 -5.12
N ASN A 148 13.73 -8.44 -6.43
CA ASN A 148 14.57 -7.83 -7.46
C ASN A 148 14.05 -6.46 -7.90
N GLY A 149 12.93 -5.99 -7.33
CA GLY A 149 12.28 -4.73 -7.69
C GLY A 149 11.58 -4.76 -9.04
N GLU A 150 11.26 -5.94 -9.54
CA GLU A 150 10.50 -6.10 -10.78
C GLU A 150 9.00 -5.91 -10.50
N ARG A 151 8.31 -5.23 -11.43
CA ARG A 151 6.87 -5.09 -11.37
C ARG A 151 6.17 -6.36 -11.82
N ARG A 152 5.17 -6.73 -11.08
CA ARG A 152 4.33 -7.88 -11.41
C ARG A 152 3.06 -7.44 -12.12
N THR A 153 2.42 -8.36 -12.81
CA THR A 153 1.10 -8.21 -13.44
C THR A 153 0.23 -9.39 -13.02
N GLY A 154 -0.96 -9.14 -12.60
CA GLY A 154 -1.85 -10.16 -12.03
C GLY A 154 -1.60 -10.37 -10.54
N THR A 155 -2.33 -11.28 -9.92
CA THR A 155 -2.20 -11.63 -8.50
C THR A 155 -1.09 -12.66 -8.28
N ALA A 156 -0.42 -12.56 -7.15
CA ALA A 156 0.51 -13.60 -6.65
C ALA A 156 -0.20 -14.71 -5.86
N ARG A 157 -1.52 -14.63 -5.71
CA ARG A 157 -2.29 -15.69 -5.05
C ARG A 157 -2.12 -17.02 -5.77
N ASP A 158 -1.73 -18.05 -5.02
CA ASP A 158 -1.51 -19.42 -5.50
C ASP A 158 -0.50 -19.49 -6.68
N SER A 159 0.38 -18.49 -6.79
CA SER A 159 1.35 -18.42 -7.89
C SER A 159 2.53 -19.38 -7.74
N GLY A 160 2.88 -19.74 -6.51
CA GLY A 160 3.99 -20.65 -6.21
C GLY A 160 5.37 -20.09 -6.60
N VAL A 161 5.58 -18.75 -6.54
CA VAL A 161 6.84 -18.07 -6.89
C VAL A 161 7.51 -17.43 -5.68
#